data_5d8df8c91aab2acb3f6101597365f760
#
_entry.id   5d8df8c91aab2acb3f6101597365f760
#
_cell.length_a   1.000
_cell.length_b   1.000
_cell.length_c   1.000
_cell.angle_alpha   90.00
_cell.angle_beta   90.00
_cell.angle_gamma   90.00
#
_symmetry.space_group_name_H-M   'P 1'
#
loop_
_entity.id
_entity.type
_entity.pdbx_description
1 polymer ?
#
loop_
_entity_poly.entity_id
_entity_poly.type
_entity_poly.pdbx_seq_one_letter_code
_entity_poly.pdbx_strand_id
1 'polypeptide(L)'
;RYTYQGNTLQNPVVLLDNIPANNNHDGSRLVVTANRKLLMTTGDAENTSSSQNLNSLAGKVLRLNLDGSVPADNPYPNSYIWSIGHRNPQGLVEAPNGIIYSSEHGPSNDDEINSITKDGHYGWPDVEGFCNLPQEVSFCTNNNVTEPLFAWTPTLAVAGLDYYNHPSIPEWQNSLLLVTLKERDLRVLELDASGQDIVQTHTFLNNQYGRLRDVCVSPDGDIYLSTSNRDGRNNNPAAHDDRILKLTNANFFSRPAQKAVSVTIYPNPVQD
;
A
#
# COMPACT_ATOMS: atom_id res chain seq x y z
N ARG A 1 9.56 4.29 -17.41
CA ARG A 1 9.61 2.90 -17.92
C ARG A 1 10.98 2.61 -18.51
N TYR A 2 11.50 1.42 -18.25
CA TYR A 2 12.74 0.90 -18.84
C TYR A 2 12.48 -0.37 -19.63
N THR A 3 13.35 -0.70 -20.57
CA THR A 3 13.42 -2.02 -21.20
C THR A 3 14.44 -2.86 -20.43
N TYR A 4 14.02 -4.04 -19.92
CA TYR A 4 14.95 -5.00 -19.31
C TYR A 4 15.54 -5.89 -20.39
N GLN A 5 16.86 -5.89 -20.55
CA GLN A 5 17.58 -6.71 -21.53
C GLN A 5 18.97 -7.06 -21.01
N GLY A 6 19.31 -8.36 -21.01
CA GLY A 6 20.65 -8.84 -20.66
C GLY A 6 21.12 -8.39 -19.27
N ASN A 7 20.28 -8.47 -18.25
CA ASN A 7 20.53 -8.04 -16.87
C ASN A 7 20.74 -6.52 -16.68
N THR A 8 20.33 -5.71 -17.65
CA THR A 8 20.42 -4.25 -17.59
C THR A 8 19.07 -3.60 -17.86
N LEU A 9 18.87 -2.40 -17.32
CA LEU A 9 17.74 -1.53 -17.62
C LEU A 9 18.17 -0.51 -18.67
N GLN A 10 17.50 -0.51 -19.82
CA GLN A 10 17.84 0.33 -20.97
C GLN A 10 16.64 1.18 -21.42
N ASN A 11 16.89 2.15 -22.29
CA ASN A 11 15.86 2.97 -22.95
C ASN A 11 14.86 3.58 -21.95
N PRO A 12 15.28 4.47 -21.04
CA PRO A 12 14.39 5.13 -20.11
C PRO A 12 13.35 5.97 -20.86
N VAL A 13 12.08 5.82 -20.46
CA VAL A 13 10.95 6.63 -20.94
C VAL A 13 10.21 7.19 -19.74
N VAL A 14 10.09 8.49 -19.64
CA VAL A 14 9.22 9.15 -18.67
C VAL A 14 7.78 8.94 -19.11
N LEU A 15 6.94 8.38 -18.22
CA LEU A 15 5.50 8.17 -18.48
C LEU A 15 4.65 9.32 -17.94
N LEU A 16 5.05 9.88 -16.81
CA LEU A 16 4.42 11.00 -16.14
C LEU A 16 5.49 11.80 -15.41
N ASP A 17 5.41 13.10 -15.45
CA ASP A 17 6.27 14.04 -14.74
C ASP A 17 5.46 15.15 -14.05
N ASN A 18 6.16 16.11 -13.45
CA ASN A 18 5.56 17.25 -12.74
C ASN A 18 4.58 16.87 -11.62
N ILE A 19 4.82 15.72 -10.96
CA ILE A 19 4.10 15.33 -9.76
C ILE A 19 4.66 16.18 -8.61
N PRO A 20 3.82 16.94 -7.88
CA PRO A 20 4.28 17.67 -6.70
C PRO A 20 4.86 16.71 -5.65
N ALA A 21 5.97 17.08 -5.04
CA ALA A 21 6.66 16.32 -4.01
C ALA A 21 7.20 17.24 -2.92
N ASN A 22 7.47 16.67 -1.74
CA ASN A 22 8.09 17.36 -0.61
C ASN A 22 9.01 16.39 0.14
N ASN A 23 9.43 16.73 1.36
CA ASN A 23 10.24 15.85 2.22
C ASN A 23 9.43 14.65 2.76
N ASN A 24 8.11 14.77 2.80
CA ASN A 24 7.18 13.75 3.26
C ASN A 24 5.91 13.74 2.40
N HIS A 25 5.10 12.71 2.55
CA HIS A 25 3.81 12.53 1.91
C HIS A 25 3.91 12.47 0.38
N ASP A 26 4.80 11.63 -0.14
CA ASP A 26 4.98 11.48 -1.58
C ASP A 26 4.24 10.26 -2.17
N GLY A 27 3.68 9.38 -1.32
CA GLY A 27 3.00 8.16 -1.76
C GLY A 27 3.92 7.22 -2.52
N SER A 28 3.80 7.19 -3.86
CA SER A 28 4.72 6.54 -4.83
C SER A 28 4.57 5.02 -4.98
N ARG A 29 3.45 4.42 -4.56
CA ARG A 29 3.19 3.00 -4.83
C ARG A 29 2.65 2.82 -6.24
N LEU A 30 3.09 1.73 -6.91
CA LEU A 30 2.69 1.38 -8.27
C LEU A 30 2.08 -0.02 -8.30
N VAL A 31 1.00 -0.19 -9.07
CA VAL A 31 0.46 -1.50 -9.43
C VAL A 31 0.06 -1.52 -10.91
N VAL A 32 0.38 -2.62 -11.60
CA VAL A 32 -0.12 -2.89 -12.95
C VAL A 32 -1.32 -3.81 -12.79
N THR A 33 -2.49 -3.32 -13.12
CA THR A 33 -3.77 -4.02 -12.97
C THR A 33 -3.98 -5.10 -14.02
N ALA A 34 -4.89 -6.04 -13.75
CA ALA A 34 -5.27 -7.13 -14.67
C ALA A 34 -5.73 -6.60 -16.05
N ASN A 35 -6.40 -5.44 -16.08
CA ASN A 35 -6.81 -4.76 -17.30
C ASN A 35 -5.69 -3.91 -17.96
N ARG A 36 -4.41 -4.14 -17.53
CA ARG A 36 -3.20 -3.52 -18.10
C ARG A 36 -3.19 -1.99 -18.01
N LYS A 37 -3.64 -1.46 -16.89
CA LYS A 37 -3.43 -0.05 -16.51
C LYS A 37 -2.37 0.02 -15.42
N LEU A 38 -1.67 1.14 -15.36
CA LEU A 38 -0.79 1.48 -14.25
C LEU A 38 -1.55 2.38 -13.30
N LEU A 39 -1.71 1.95 -12.06
CA LEU A 39 -2.13 2.84 -10.98
C LEU A 39 -0.92 3.29 -10.17
N MET A 40 -0.98 4.51 -9.70
CA MET A 40 0.06 5.14 -8.89
C MET A 40 -0.56 5.96 -7.77
N THR A 41 -0.08 5.79 -6.55
CA THR A 41 -0.46 6.68 -5.44
C THR A 41 0.46 7.88 -5.38
N THR A 42 -0.10 9.04 -5.04
CA THR A 42 0.65 10.27 -4.73
C THR A 42 0.16 10.83 -3.39
N GLY A 43 1.06 11.28 -2.56
CA GLY A 43 0.71 11.99 -1.34
C GLY A 43 0.37 13.46 -1.60
N ASP A 44 -0.13 14.14 -0.57
CA ASP A 44 -0.48 15.57 -0.63
C ASP A 44 0.75 16.50 -0.68
N ALA A 45 1.97 15.94 -0.58
CA ALA A 45 3.24 16.68 -0.54
C ALA A 45 3.26 17.75 0.57
N GLU A 46 2.63 17.46 1.73
CA GLU A 46 2.43 18.39 2.85
C GLU A 46 1.63 19.64 2.50
N ASN A 47 0.90 19.61 1.38
CA ASN A 47 -0.04 20.66 0.97
C ASN A 47 -1.46 20.07 0.89
N THR A 48 -2.16 20.10 2.00
CA THR A 48 -3.49 19.49 2.15
C THR A 48 -4.51 19.99 1.13
N SER A 49 -4.39 21.25 0.69
CA SER A 49 -5.29 21.83 -0.33
C SER A 49 -5.16 21.15 -1.71
N SER A 50 -4.10 20.39 -1.94
CA SER A 50 -3.89 19.66 -3.18
C SER A 50 -4.78 18.44 -3.31
N SER A 51 -5.16 17.81 -2.20
CA SER A 51 -5.78 16.47 -2.18
C SER A 51 -7.13 16.41 -2.89
N GLN A 52 -7.92 17.48 -2.80
CA GLN A 52 -9.22 17.62 -3.46
C GLN A 52 -9.18 18.49 -4.72
N ASN A 53 -8.04 19.12 -5.02
CA ASN A 53 -7.88 19.97 -6.19
C ASN A 53 -7.63 19.14 -7.45
N LEU A 54 -8.56 19.15 -8.41
CA LEU A 54 -8.47 18.43 -9.68
C LEU A 54 -7.37 18.93 -10.62
N ASN A 55 -6.79 20.10 -10.35
CA ASN A 55 -5.65 20.63 -11.11
C ASN A 55 -4.29 20.23 -10.52
N SER A 56 -4.27 19.45 -9.45
CA SER A 56 -3.06 18.92 -8.81
C SER A 56 -3.00 17.39 -8.93
N LEU A 57 -1.80 16.86 -9.17
CA LEU A 57 -1.56 15.41 -9.13
C LEU A 57 -1.17 14.91 -7.73
N ALA A 58 -1.07 15.79 -6.74
CA ALA A 58 -0.79 15.42 -5.35
C ALA A 58 -2.06 15.02 -4.59
N GLY A 59 -1.95 14.06 -3.66
CA GLY A 59 -3.06 13.54 -2.88
C GLY A 59 -4.08 12.76 -3.71
N LYS A 60 -3.60 11.86 -4.59
CA LYS A 60 -4.40 11.15 -5.60
C LYS A 60 -4.05 9.67 -5.69
N VAL A 61 -4.98 8.90 -6.22
CA VAL A 61 -4.60 7.73 -7.03
C VAL A 61 -4.70 8.15 -8.49
N LEU A 62 -3.62 7.94 -9.24
CA LEU A 62 -3.51 8.24 -10.67
C LEU A 62 -3.61 6.95 -11.47
N ARG A 63 -4.18 7.02 -12.69
CA ARG A 63 -4.32 5.88 -13.59
C ARG A 63 -3.89 6.23 -15.00
N LEU A 64 -2.96 5.42 -15.54
CA LEU A 64 -2.32 5.62 -16.84
C LEU A 64 -2.44 4.35 -17.70
N ASN A 65 -2.38 4.52 -19.01
CA ASN A 65 -2.00 3.44 -19.91
C ASN A 65 -0.50 3.10 -19.76
N LEU A 66 -0.09 1.90 -20.14
CA LEU A 66 1.31 1.47 -20.00
C LEU A 66 2.28 2.24 -20.91
N ASP A 67 1.78 3.01 -21.86
CA ASP A 67 2.56 3.92 -22.70
C ASP A 67 2.66 5.35 -22.13
N GLY A 68 1.95 5.64 -21.03
CA GLY A 68 1.90 6.94 -20.37
C GLY A 68 0.72 7.81 -20.79
N SER A 69 -0.09 7.41 -21.77
CA SER A 69 -1.27 8.17 -22.16
C SER A 69 -2.40 8.08 -21.13
N VAL A 70 -3.31 9.07 -21.14
CA VAL A 70 -4.49 9.08 -20.29
C VAL A 70 -5.51 8.04 -20.82
N PRO A 71 -6.00 7.11 -19.98
CA PRO A 71 -7.10 6.23 -20.35
C PRO A 71 -8.39 7.00 -20.64
N ALA A 72 -9.08 6.65 -21.74
CA ALA A 72 -10.31 7.33 -22.13
C ALA A 72 -11.48 7.13 -21.15
N ASP A 73 -11.39 6.10 -20.32
CA ASP A 73 -12.38 5.73 -19.32
C ASP A 73 -12.05 6.24 -17.90
N ASN A 74 -11.05 7.13 -17.76
CA ASN A 74 -10.82 7.84 -16.50
C ASN A 74 -12.01 8.75 -16.16
N PRO A 75 -12.28 9.00 -14.86
CA PRO A 75 -13.45 9.78 -14.44
C PRO A 75 -13.40 11.24 -14.93
N TYR A 76 -12.21 11.82 -15.01
CA TYR A 76 -12.02 13.21 -15.42
C TYR A 76 -11.40 13.26 -16.83
N PRO A 77 -12.03 13.91 -17.83
CA PRO A 77 -11.52 13.98 -19.19
C PRO A 77 -10.09 14.53 -19.27
N ASN A 78 -9.23 13.85 -20.01
CA ASN A 78 -7.82 14.22 -20.19
C ASN A 78 -7.01 14.33 -18.89
N SER A 79 -7.43 13.67 -17.82
CA SER A 79 -6.77 13.66 -16.52
C SER A 79 -6.33 12.25 -16.11
N TYR A 80 -5.18 12.15 -15.46
CA TYR A 80 -4.69 10.92 -14.86
C TYR A 80 -5.41 10.57 -13.56
N ILE A 81 -6.18 11.47 -12.96
CA ILE A 81 -6.83 11.31 -11.67
C ILE A 81 -7.86 10.17 -11.74
N TRP A 82 -7.72 9.20 -10.84
CA TRP A 82 -8.65 8.10 -10.63
C TRP A 82 -9.53 8.32 -9.40
N SER A 83 -8.89 8.78 -8.29
CA SER A 83 -9.56 9.16 -7.04
C SER A 83 -8.85 10.34 -6.38
N ILE A 84 -9.53 11.02 -5.47
CA ILE A 84 -9.09 12.25 -4.80
C ILE A 84 -9.23 12.15 -3.28
N GLY A 85 -8.69 13.14 -2.57
CA GLY A 85 -8.85 13.25 -1.13
C GLY A 85 -7.93 12.31 -0.34
N HIS A 86 -6.73 12.06 -0.86
CA HIS A 86 -5.71 11.24 -0.22
C HIS A 86 -4.65 12.10 0.48
N ARG A 87 -4.16 11.61 1.64
CA ARG A 87 -3.06 12.23 2.39
C ARG A 87 -1.70 11.66 1.99
N ASN A 88 -1.47 10.38 2.26
CA ASN A 88 -0.18 9.72 1.99
C ASN A 88 -0.33 8.19 1.85
N PRO A 89 -0.90 7.71 0.76
CA PRO A 89 -1.09 6.27 0.54
C PRO A 89 0.25 5.58 0.20
N GLN A 90 0.64 4.59 1.03
CA GLN A 90 1.93 3.92 1.01
C GLN A 90 1.87 2.48 0.48
N GLY A 91 0.70 1.85 0.47
CA GLY A 91 0.45 0.54 -0.11
C GLY A 91 -0.60 0.61 -1.20
N LEU A 92 -0.52 -0.28 -2.19
CA LEU A 92 -1.51 -0.40 -3.27
C LEU A 92 -1.43 -1.80 -3.86
N VAL A 93 -2.56 -2.50 -3.92
CA VAL A 93 -2.64 -3.84 -4.51
C VAL A 93 -4.00 -4.05 -5.17
N GLU A 94 -4.03 -4.80 -6.28
CA GLU A 94 -5.26 -5.32 -6.89
C GLU A 94 -5.42 -6.79 -6.48
N ALA A 95 -6.52 -7.14 -5.82
CA ALA A 95 -6.87 -8.51 -5.51
C ALA A 95 -7.47 -9.23 -6.74
N PRO A 96 -7.49 -10.58 -6.76
CA PRO A 96 -8.01 -11.35 -7.90
C PRO A 96 -9.47 -11.08 -8.26
N ASN A 97 -10.27 -10.59 -7.31
CA ASN A 97 -11.66 -10.17 -7.53
C ASN A 97 -11.77 -8.78 -8.20
N GLY A 98 -10.63 -8.11 -8.47
CA GLY A 98 -10.57 -6.80 -9.12
C GLY A 98 -10.71 -5.61 -8.14
N ILE A 99 -10.84 -5.84 -6.84
CA ILE A 99 -10.84 -4.77 -5.85
C ILE A 99 -9.40 -4.27 -5.67
N ILE A 100 -9.24 -2.97 -5.67
CA ILE A 100 -7.97 -2.30 -5.42
C ILE A 100 -7.97 -1.80 -3.98
N TYR A 101 -6.97 -2.20 -3.20
CA TYR A 101 -6.80 -1.76 -1.83
C TYR A 101 -5.60 -0.85 -1.69
N SER A 102 -5.69 0.11 -0.78
CA SER A 102 -4.59 1.00 -0.40
C SER A 102 -4.46 1.07 1.12
N SER A 103 -3.24 1.18 1.60
CA SER A 103 -2.93 1.56 2.97
C SER A 103 -2.48 3.01 3.00
N GLU A 104 -3.01 3.81 3.91
CA GLU A 104 -2.79 5.25 3.96
C GLU A 104 -2.48 5.76 5.36
N HIS A 105 -1.50 6.66 5.46
CA HIS A 105 -1.14 7.30 6.73
C HIS A 105 -2.12 8.41 7.10
N GLY A 106 -2.69 8.32 8.30
CA GLY A 106 -3.31 9.44 8.97
C GLY A 106 -2.29 10.41 9.59
N PRO A 107 -2.72 11.58 10.11
CA PRO A 107 -1.80 12.56 10.72
C PRO A 107 -1.27 12.13 12.09
N SER A 108 -2.13 11.73 12.99
CA SER A 108 -1.81 11.18 14.31
C SER A 108 -2.74 10.04 14.68
N ASN A 109 -3.90 10.05 14.08
CA ASN A 109 -4.97 9.07 14.17
C ASN A 109 -5.28 8.56 12.78
N ASP A 110 -6.04 7.48 12.72
CA ASP A 110 -6.72 6.98 11.56
C ASP A 110 -5.79 6.69 10.36
N ASP A 111 -4.75 5.87 10.61
CA ASP A 111 -4.15 5.11 9.51
C ASP A 111 -5.21 4.18 8.92
N GLU A 112 -5.33 4.11 7.61
CA GLU A 112 -6.48 3.52 6.92
C GLU A 112 -6.12 2.35 6.01
N ILE A 113 -7.10 1.45 5.81
CA ILE A 113 -7.19 0.59 4.63
C ILE A 113 -8.40 1.03 3.83
N ASN A 114 -8.17 1.40 2.59
CA ASN A 114 -9.17 1.88 1.65
C ASN A 114 -9.41 0.90 0.52
N SER A 115 -10.66 0.76 0.09
CA SER A 115 -11.03 0.17 -1.20
C SER A 115 -11.09 1.29 -2.25
N ILE A 116 -10.19 1.26 -3.23
CA ILE A 116 -10.04 2.35 -4.21
C ILE A 116 -10.98 2.16 -5.39
N THR A 117 -11.88 3.11 -5.58
CA THR A 117 -12.88 3.11 -6.63
C THR A 117 -12.67 4.24 -7.65
N LYS A 118 -13.22 4.04 -8.85
CA LYS A 118 -13.28 5.09 -9.87
C LYS A 118 -14.08 6.28 -9.35
N ASP A 119 -13.53 7.50 -9.47
CA ASP A 119 -14.15 8.75 -9.01
C ASP A 119 -14.38 8.80 -7.48
N GLY A 120 -13.65 7.95 -6.72
CA GLY A 120 -13.75 7.92 -5.26
C GLY A 120 -13.20 9.21 -4.64
N HIS A 121 -13.86 9.67 -3.57
CA HIS A 121 -13.43 10.79 -2.74
C HIS A 121 -13.17 10.29 -1.32
N TYR A 122 -11.92 10.38 -0.83
CA TYR A 122 -11.48 9.79 0.44
C TYR A 122 -11.37 10.80 1.60
N GLY A 123 -11.89 12.01 1.40
CA GLY A 123 -12.19 12.97 2.45
C GLY A 123 -11.06 13.89 2.89
N TRP A 124 -9.79 13.47 2.82
CA TRP A 124 -8.68 14.30 3.29
C TRP A 124 -8.63 15.67 2.58
N PRO A 125 -8.45 16.79 3.29
CA PRO A 125 -8.15 16.93 4.73
C PRO A 125 -9.37 17.15 5.63
N ASP A 126 -10.59 17.13 5.11
CA ASP A 126 -11.80 17.45 5.86
C ASP A 126 -12.33 16.27 6.69
N VAL A 127 -11.86 15.07 6.38
CA VAL A 127 -12.20 13.80 7.07
C VAL A 127 -10.93 13.02 7.36
N GLU A 128 -10.85 12.47 8.57
CA GLU A 128 -9.83 11.54 9.02
C GLU A 128 -10.51 10.22 9.42
N GLY A 129 -10.21 9.10 8.72
CA GLY A 129 -10.86 7.82 8.98
C GLY A 129 -12.34 7.81 8.65
N PHE A 130 -13.15 7.32 9.60
CA PHE A 130 -14.59 7.24 9.44
C PHE A 130 -15.27 8.61 9.63
N CYS A 131 -16.38 8.82 8.95
CA CYS A 131 -17.22 10.02 9.06
C CYS A 131 -17.98 10.04 10.41
N ASN A 132 -17.28 10.23 11.51
CA ASN A 132 -17.86 10.04 12.85
C ASN A 132 -17.98 11.34 13.67
N LEU A 133 -17.32 12.43 13.28
CA LEU A 133 -17.49 13.74 13.90
C LEU A 133 -18.59 14.56 13.19
N PRO A 134 -19.33 15.43 13.87
CA PRO A 134 -20.46 16.16 13.27
C PRO A 134 -20.10 16.94 12.00
N GLN A 135 -18.90 17.57 11.94
CA GLN A 135 -18.41 18.26 10.75
C GLN A 135 -18.07 17.30 9.61
N GLU A 136 -17.49 16.14 9.92
CA GLU A 136 -17.16 15.10 8.95
C GLU A 136 -18.40 14.47 8.34
N VAL A 137 -19.41 14.10 9.18
CA VAL A 137 -20.70 13.58 8.71
C VAL A 137 -21.34 14.51 7.69
N SER A 138 -21.30 15.82 7.97
CA SER A 138 -21.85 16.82 7.04
C SER A 138 -21.03 16.88 5.74
N PHE A 139 -19.71 16.86 5.83
CA PHE A 139 -18.82 16.87 4.67
C PHE A 139 -19.01 15.60 3.82
N CYS A 140 -19.01 14.44 4.46
CA CYS A 140 -19.18 13.14 3.80
C CYS A 140 -20.48 13.06 3.01
N THR A 141 -21.58 13.49 3.63
CA THR A 141 -22.90 13.47 2.99
C THR A 141 -22.93 14.40 1.75
N ASN A 142 -22.30 15.57 1.86
CA ASN A 142 -22.32 16.58 0.79
C ASN A 142 -21.36 16.24 -0.37
N ASN A 143 -20.29 15.46 -0.10
CA ASN A 143 -19.22 15.17 -1.06
C ASN A 143 -19.12 13.69 -1.45
N ASN A 144 -20.05 12.84 -0.97
CA ASN A 144 -20.06 11.41 -1.30
C ASN A 144 -18.75 10.70 -0.92
N VAL A 145 -18.24 10.99 0.29
CA VAL A 145 -16.96 10.43 0.74
C VAL A 145 -17.06 8.92 0.90
N THR A 146 -16.06 8.21 0.39
CA THR A 146 -15.88 6.78 0.59
C THR A 146 -15.13 6.58 1.89
N GLU A 147 -15.77 5.94 2.86
CA GLU A 147 -15.14 5.60 4.15
C GLU A 147 -14.15 4.43 4.00
N PRO A 148 -13.12 4.36 4.88
CA PRO A 148 -12.17 3.25 4.88
C PRO A 148 -12.85 1.94 5.30
N LEU A 149 -12.24 0.81 4.90
CA LEU A 149 -12.62 -0.52 5.39
C LEU A 149 -12.18 -0.71 6.85
N PHE A 150 -11.09 -0.06 7.23
CA PHE A 150 -10.54 -0.13 8.60
C PHE A 150 -9.68 1.10 8.89
N ALA A 151 -9.69 1.55 10.15
CA ALA A 151 -8.83 2.63 10.63
C ALA A 151 -8.22 2.31 11.99
N TRP A 152 -7.01 2.81 12.24
CA TRP A 152 -6.29 2.64 13.51
C TRP A 152 -6.00 3.97 14.18
N THR A 153 -6.44 4.09 15.43
CA THR A 153 -6.08 5.19 16.34
C THR A 153 -5.46 4.62 17.62
N PRO A 154 -4.21 4.98 17.97
CA PRO A 154 -3.29 5.87 17.23
C PRO A 154 -2.73 5.22 15.97
N THR A 155 -2.06 6.04 15.13
CA THR A 155 -1.42 5.57 13.89
C THR A 155 -0.37 4.48 14.13
N LEU A 156 -0.28 3.53 13.20
CA LEU A 156 0.72 2.46 13.15
C LEU A 156 1.92 2.80 12.24
N ALA A 157 1.78 3.85 11.43
CA ALA A 157 2.55 4.16 10.24
C ALA A 157 2.51 2.98 9.24
N VAL A 158 1.32 2.75 8.69
CA VAL A 158 1.07 1.72 7.67
C VAL A 158 1.95 1.93 6.44
N ALA A 159 2.44 0.86 5.81
CA ALA A 159 3.36 0.95 4.69
C ALA A 159 2.93 0.01 3.54
N GLY A 160 3.81 -0.84 3.05
CA GLY A 160 3.50 -1.75 1.95
C GLY A 160 2.31 -2.66 2.24
N LEU A 161 1.56 -2.98 1.20
CA LEU A 161 0.37 -3.80 1.21
C LEU A 161 0.43 -4.81 0.07
N ASP A 162 0.09 -6.07 0.33
CA ASP A 162 -0.10 -7.09 -0.70
C ASP A 162 -1.28 -8.00 -0.35
N TYR A 163 -1.75 -8.77 -1.32
CA TYR A 163 -2.87 -9.70 -1.15
C TYR A 163 -2.39 -11.14 -1.12
N TYR A 164 -2.84 -11.91 -0.13
CA TYR A 164 -2.48 -13.31 0.03
C TYR A 164 -3.65 -14.26 -0.27
N ASN A 165 -3.43 -15.17 -1.22
CA ASN A 165 -4.41 -16.22 -1.55
C ASN A 165 -3.73 -17.53 -1.97
N HIS A 166 -2.54 -17.83 -1.44
CA HIS A 166 -1.83 -19.04 -1.79
C HIS A 166 -2.09 -20.17 -0.78
N PRO A 167 -2.24 -21.43 -1.21
CA PRO A 167 -2.55 -22.55 -0.31
C PRO A 167 -1.38 -22.96 0.61
N SER A 168 -0.19 -22.38 0.45
CA SER A 168 0.94 -22.67 1.35
C SER A 168 0.68 -22.22 2.80
N ILE A 169 -0.09 -21.15 3.01
CA ILE A 169 -0.57 -20.72 4.32
C ILE A 169 -2.10 -20.58 4.22
N PRO A 170 -2.85 -21.69 4.38
CA PRO A 170 -4.30 -21.69 4.16
C PRO A 170 -5.05 -20.70 5.06
N GLU A 171 -4.54 -20.45 6.26
CA GLU A 171 -5.12 -19.54 7.25
C GLU A 171 -5.01 -18.07 6.86
N TRP A 172 -4.17 -17.75 5.90
CA TRP A 172 -3.98 -16.37 5.41
C TRP A 172 -4.64 -16.12 4.04
N GLN A 173 -5.31 -17.15 3.48
CA GLN A 173 -6.03 -16.97 2.22
C GLN A 173 -7.11 -15.89 2.36
N ASN A 174 -7.36 -15.15 1.28
CA ASN A 174 -8.26 -14.02 1.24
C ASN A 174 -7.96 -12.93 2.28
N SER A 175 -6.68 -12.61 2.45
CA SER A 175 -6.24 -11.59 3.40
C SER A 175 -5.34 -10.55 2.75
N LEU A 176 -5.34 -9.35 3.31
CA LEU A 176 -4.33 -8.35 3.03
C LEU A 176 -3.15 -8.53 4.00
N LEU A 177 -1.95 -8.47 3.48
CA LEU A 177 -0.71 -8.42 4.26
C LEU A 177 -0.27 -6.96 4.33
N LEU A 178 -0.25 -6.42 5.53
CA LEU A 178 0.12 -5.03 5.80
C LEU A 178 1.37 -4.99 6.68
N VAL A 179 2.36 -4.19 6.30
CA VAL A 179 3.53 -3.94 7.14
C VAL A 179 3.50 -2.54 7.73
N THR A 180 4.08 -2.38 8.93
CA THR A 180 4.07 -1.11 9.65
C THR A 180 5.46 -0.63 10.01
N LEU A 181 5.64 0.69 9.98
CA LEU A 181 6.93 1.32 10.28
C LEU A 181 7.08 1.67 11.77
N LYS A 182 6.01 2.16 12.40
CA LYS A 182 6.02 2.62 13.79
C LYS A 182 5.82 1.44 14.75
N GLU A 183 4.82 0.61 14.51
CA GLU A 183 4.55 -0.59 15.32
C GLU A 183 5.50 -1.74 14.98
N ARG A 184 6.15 -1.71 13.80
CA ARG A 184 7.22 -2.65 13.41
C ARG A 184 6.72 -4.09 13.35
N ASP A 185 5.57 -4.27 12.73
CA ASP A 185 4.89 -5.56 12.66
C ASP A 185 4.40 -5.88 11.24
N LEU A 186 4.06 -7.16 11.03
CA LEU A 186 3.27 -7.65 9.90
C LEU A 186 1.86 -7.92 10.41
N ARG A 187 0.87 -7.37 9.74
CA ARG A 187 -0.54 -7.63 10.00
C ARG A 187 -1.16 -8.44 8.88
N VAL A 188 -1.94 -9.43 9.25
CA VAL A 188 -2.80 -10.19 8.34
C VAL A 188 -4.22 -9.73 8.61
N LEU A 189 -4.86 -9.17 7.59
CA LEU A 189 -6.20 -8.59 7.65
C LEU A 189 -7.13 -9.50 6.84
N GLU A 190 -7.89 -10.33 7.53
CA GLU A 190 -8.83 -11.27 6.89
C GLU A 190 -10.00 -10.50 6.29
N LEU A 191 -10.24 -10.71 5.00
CA LEU A 191 -11.36 -10.11 4.29
C LEU A 191 -12.59 -11.01 4.37
N ASP A 192 -13.76 -10.42 4.38
CA ASP A 192 -15.01 -11.13 4.14
C ASP A 192 -15.07 -11.71 2.71
N ALA A 193 -16.05 -12.53 2.41
CA ALA A 193 -16.17 -13.17 1.09
C ALA A 193 -16.40 -12.16 -0.05
N SER A 194 -16.89 -10.96 0.24
CA SER A 194 -17.07 -9.89 -0.75
C SER A 194 -15.80 -9.06 -0.96
N GLY A 195 -14.86 -9.09 -0.02
CA GLY A 195 -13.68 -8.23 0.01
C GLY A 195 -13.99 -6.78 0.44
N GLN A 196 -15.19 -6.52 0.96
CA GLN A 196 -15.63 -5.18 1.34
C GLN A 196 -15.55 -4.92 2.85
N ASP A 197 -15.11 -5.89 3.63
CA ASP A 197 -14.95 -5.75 5.08
C ASP A 197 -13.72 -6.52 5.57
N ILE A 198 -13.08 -6.02 6.63
CA ILE A 198 -11.99 -6.68 7.35
C ILE A 198 -12.60 -7.29 8.61
N VAL A 199 -12.77 -8.62 8.59
CA VAL A 199 -13.49 -9.36 9.64
C VAL A 199 -12.59 -9.75 10.81
N GLN A 200 -11.27 -9.84 10.59
CA GLN A 200 -10.31 -10.17 11.64
C GLN A 200 -8.92 -9.64 11.32
N THR A 201 -8.14 -9.31 12.36
CA THR A 201 -6.77 -8.84 12.24
C THR A 201 -5.84 -9.66 13.12
N HIS A 202 -4.68 -10.04 12.59
CA HIS A 202 -3.63 -10.74 13.32
C HIS A 202 -2.32 -9.99 13.21
N THR A 203 -1.51 -10.04 14.27
CA THR A 203 -0.20 -9.36 14.32
C THR A 203 0.92 -10.37 14.46
N PHE A 204 1.93 -10.28 13.60
CA PHE A 204 3.10 -11.13 13.55
C PHE A 204 4.38 -10.29 13.58
N LEU A 205 5.51 -10.89 13.93
CA LEU A 205 6.85 -10.31 13.90
C LEU A 205 7.00 -9.02 14.73
N ASN A 206 6.11 -8.80 15.69
CA ASN A 206 6.04 -7.58 16.49
C ASN A 206 7.41 -7.20 17.05
N ASN A 207 7.95 -6.06 16.59
CA ASN A 207 9.23 -5.46 16.95
C ASN A 207 10.47 -6.39 16.83
N GLN A 208 10.41 -7.46 16.01
CA GLN A 208 11.51 -8.41 15.86
C GLN A 208 12.58 -7.94 14.86
N TYR A 209 12.17 -7.22 13.82
CA TYR A 209 13.05 -6.82 12.70
C TYR A 209 13.08 -5.30 12.47
N GLY A 210 12.49 -4.53 13.39
CA GLY A 210 12.38 -3.09 13.27
C GLY A 210 11.31 -2.67 12.26
N ARG A 211 11.53 -1.52 11.64
CA ARG A 211 10.59 -0.87 10.71
C ARG A 211 10.43 -1.69 9.43
N LEU A 212 9.24 -2.22 9.20
CA LEU A 212 8.91 -2.97 7.99
C LEU A 212 8.34 -2.01 6.94
N ARG A 213 8.95 -1.99 5.74
CA ARG A 213 8.64 -1.01 4.68
C ARG A 213 7.72 -1.57 3.61
N ASP A 214 7.95 -2.80 3.18
CA ASP A 214 7.22 -3.37 2.06
C ASP A 214 7.02 -4.87 2.22
N VAL A 215 6.00 -5.38 1.56
CA VAL A 215 5.64 -6.79 1.50
C VAL A 215 5.36 -7.17 0.05
N CYS A 216 5.77 -8.40 -0.32
CA CYS A 216 5.49 -8.97 -1.64
C CYS A 216 5.27 -10.47 -1.52
N VAL A 217 4.21 -10.97 -2.13
CA VAL A 217 3.88 -12.40 -2.22
C VAL A 217 4.42 -12.96 -3.53
N SER A 218 5.23 -14.01 -3.46
CA SER A 218 5.74 -14.69 -4.65
C SER A 218 4.68 -15.62 -5.25
N PRO A 219 4.84 -16.05 -6.53
CA PRO A 219 3.98 -17.05 -7.15
C PRO A 219 3.94 -18.40 -6.42
N ASP A 220 4.98 -18.72 -5.64
CA ASP A 220 5.07 -19.94 -4.83
C ASP A 220 4.44 -19.78 -3.43
N GLY A 221 3.89 -18.62 -3.13
CA GLY A 221 3.26 -18.29 -1.85
C GLY A 221 4.24 -17.95 -0.72
N ASP A 222 5.52 -17.77 -1.03
CA ASP A 222 6.49 -17.19 -0.11
C ASP A 222 6.25 -15.68 0.04
N ILE A 223 6.47 -15.16 1.23
CA ILE A 223 6.26 -13.74 1.54
C ILE A 223 7.62 -13.09 1.78
N TYR A 224 7.88 -12.01 1.07
CA TYR A 224 9.09 -11.21 1.23
C TYR A 224 8.76 -9.89 1.89
N LEU A 225 9.52 -9.53 2.93
CA LEU A 225 9.39 -8.26 3.64
C LEU A 225 10.70 -7.49 3.53
N SER A 226 10.63 -6.19 3.26
CA SER A 226 11.80 -5.32 3.35
C SER A 226 11.77 -4.50 4.64
N THR A 227 12.94 -4.27 5.25
CA THR A 227 13.08 -3.36 6.37
C THR A 227 13.48 -1.95 5.92
N SER A 228 13.28 -0.94 6.78
CA SER A 228 13.67 0.45 6.56
C SER A 228 14.21 1.03 7.89
N ASN A 229 15.22 0.36 8.45
CA ASN A 229 15.79 0.73 9.74
C ASN A 229 16.84 1.85 9.62
N ARG A 230 17.35 2.11 8.39
CA ARG A 230 18.33 3.18 8.12
C ARG A 230 17.70 4.45 7.53
N ASP A 231 16.37 4.60 7.64
CA ASP A 231 15.64 5.78 7.14
C ASP A 231 15.77 7.05 8.01
N GLY A 232 16.66 7.01 9.00
CA GLY A 232 16.90 8.13 9.92
C GLY A 232 15.90 8.24 11.08
N ARG A 233 14.87 7.38 11.13
CA ARG A 233 13.87 7.33 12.21
C ARG A 233 14.09 6.19 13.21
N ASN A 234 15.05 5.32 12.95
CA ASN A 234 15.54 4.32 13.90
C ASN A 234 16.89 4.76 14.47
N ASN A 235 16.93 5.05 15.76
CA ASN A 235 18.13 5.55 16.43
C ASN A 235 19.24 4.49 16.58
N ASN A 236 18.93 3.21 16.32
CA ASN A 236 19.87 2.12 16.54
C ASN A 236 19.67 0.96 15.54
N PRO A 237 19.94 1.20 14.25
CA PRO A 237 19.83 0.14 13.24
C PRO A 237 20.86 -0.96 13.54
N ALA A 238 20.48 -2.23 13.31
CA ALA A 238 21.41 -3.35 13.42
C ALA A 238 22.50 -3.28 12.33
N ALA A 239 23.63 -3.95 12.56
CA ALA A 239 24.75 -3.93 11.61
C ALA A 239 24.36 -4.42 10.19
N HIS A 240 23.38 -5.34 10.12
CA HIS A 240 22.93 -5.97 8.88
C HIS A 240 21.67 -5.31 8.28
N ASP A 241 21.23 -4.17 8.80
CA ASP A 241 20.09 -3.44 8.23
C ASP A 241 20.54 -2.64 6.98
N ASP A 242 19.71 -2.48 5.96
CA ASP A 242 18.35 -3.03 5.88
C ASP A 242 18.37 -4.44 5.27
N ARG A 243 17.30 -5.17 5.46
CA ARG A 243 17.21 -6.61 5.13
C ARG A 243 15.99 -6.91 4.27
N ILE A 244 16.08 -8.01 3.52
CA ILE A 244 14.93 -8.70 2.97
C ILE A 244 14.73 -9.97 3.78
N LEU A 245 13.54 -10.13 4.37
CA LEU A 245 13.11 -11.30 5.11
C LEU A 245 12.26 -12.16 4.18
N LYS A 246 12.45 -13.47 4.19
CA LYS A 246 11.60 -14.42 3.51
C LYS A 246 10.85 -15.26 4.54
N LEU A 247 9.52 -15.27 4.47
CA LEU A 247 8.66 -16.15 5.25
C LEU A 247 8.17 -17.27 4.35
N THR A 248 8.34 -18.51 4.80
CA THR A 248 7.88 -19.69 4.10
C THR A 248 7.14 -20.60 5.06
N ASN A 249 6.17 -21.37 4.57
CA ASN A 249 5.64 -22.48 5.33
C ASN A 249 6.53 -23.71 5.15
N ALA A 250 7.41 -23.98 6.11
CA ALA A 250 8.35 -25.09 6.07
C ALA A 250 7.65 -26.48 5.93
N ASN A 251 6.37 -26.57 6.26
CA ASN A 251 5.61 -27.82 6.24
C ASN A 251 4.73 -27.99 4.99
N PHE A 252 4.70 -27.03 4.07
CA PHE A 252 3.84 -27.10 2.88
C PHE A 252 4.17 -28.31 2.00
N PHE A 253 5.46 -28.67 1.90
CA PHE A 253 5.92 -29.81 1.11
C PHE A 253 6.13 -31.12 1.90
N SER A 254 5.99 -31.10 3.23
CA SER A 254 6.36 -32.21 4.11
C SER A 254 5.24 -32.73 5.01
N ARG A 255 4.00 -32.71 4.60
CA ARG A 255 2.77 -33.09 5.37
C ARG A 255 2.87 -34.21 6.40
N PRO A 256 1.97 -34.33 7.46
CA PRO A 256 0.93 -33.40 7.96
C PRO A 256 1.12 -32.93 9.40
N ALA A 257 0.62 -31.77 9.72
CA ALA A 257 0.35 -31.21 11.04
C ALA A 257 1.54 -30.72 11.88
N GLN A 258 2.00 -29.50 11.58
CA GLN A 258 2.18 -28.44 12.60
C GLN A 258 2.64 -27.14 11.91
N LYS A 259 1.96 -26.04 12.26
CA LYS A 259 2.14 -24.72 11.68
C LYS A 259 3.46 -24.08 12.17
N ALA A 260 4.49 -24.10 11.35
CA ALA A 260 5.70 -23.33 11.60
C ALA A 260 6.00 -22.46 10.37
N VAL A 261 5.85 -21.13 10.52
CA VAL A 261 6.39 -20.19 9.56
C VAL A 261 7.88 -20.05 9.82
N SER A 262 8.72 -20.34 8.83
CA SER A 262 10.16 -20.09 8.92
C SER A 262 10.49 -18.73 8.32
N VAL A 263 11.42 -18.00 8.93
CA VAL A 263 11.94 -16.74 8.42
C VAL A 263 13.38 -16.95 7.95
N THR A 264 13.65 -16.68 6.67
CA THR A 264 15.01 -16.66 6.13
C THR A 264 15.41 -15.21 5.87
N ILE A 265 16.57 -14.81 6.36
CA ILE A 265 17.12 -13.47 6.19
C ILE A 265 18.18 -13.53 5.10
N TYR A 266 18.03 -12.71 4.08
CA TYR A 266 19.04 -12.54 3.03
C TYR A 266 19.86 -11.28 3.33
N PRO A 267 21.20 -11.33 3.19
CA PRO A 267 22.02 -10.14 3.29
C PRO A 267 21.66 -9.16 2.17
N ASN A 268 21.77 -7.87 2.47
CA ASN A 268 21.60 -6.82 1.46
C ASN A 268 22.68 -6.99 0.37
N PRO A 269 22.33 -7.10 -0.92
CA PRO A 269 23.31 -7.29 -2.00
C PRO A 269 24.18 -6.06 -2.30
N VAL A 270 24.06 -4.98 -1.57
CA VAL A 270 24.78 -3.69 -1.80
C VAL A 270 25.79 -3.40 -0.69
N GLN A 271 26.46 -4.41 -0.15
CA GLN A 271 27.65 -4.22 0.69
C GLN A 271 28.86 -4.85 0.01
N ASP A 272 29.45 -4.09 -0.92
CA ASP A 272 30.87 -4.09 -1.27
C ASP A 272 31.39 -2.66 -1.27
#